data_9a4187ee39c77a2f5f5a634ba5a123b5
#
_entry.id   9a4187ee39c77a2f5f5a634ba5a123b5
#
_cell.length_a   1.000
_cell.length_b   1.000
_cell.length_c   1.000
_cell.angle_alpha   90.00
_cell.angle_beta   90.00
_cell.angle_gamma   90.00
#
_symmetry.space_group_name_H-M   'P 1'
#
loop_
_entity.id
_entity.type
_entity.pdbx_description
1 polymer ?
#
loop_
_entity_poly.entity_id
_entity_poly.type
_entity_poly.pdbx_seq_one_letter_code
_entity_poly.pdbx_strand_id
1 'polypeptide(L)'
;MTYRNPTPTVDIIIELLDQPHRPIILIERKNPPYGWAIPGGFIDYGETVETAARREAMEEVNLVVDLVEQFYVYSDPNRDPRQHTLSIVFIATATGEPKALDDAKTVKIFPMWEIPSNLCFDHDKILKDYCYYRNYGIRPRL
;
A
#
# COMPACT_ATOMS: atom_id res chain seq x y z
N MET A 1 29.19 8.65 -17.54
CA MET A 1 27.72 8.80 -17.74
C MET A 1 27.01 8.40 -16.45
N THR A 2 26.08 9.22 -15.99
CA THR A 2 25.28 8.93 -14.80
C THR A 2 23.89 8.46 -15.25
N TYR A 3 23.50 7.29 -14.78
CA TYR A 3 22.15 6.76 -15.01
C TYR A 3 21.24 7.12 -13.85
N ARG A 4 20.02 7.44 -14.18
CA ARG A 4 18.99 7.72 -13.19
C ARG A 4 17.82 6.74 -13.38
N ASN A 5 17.59 5.92 -12.37
CA ASN A 5 16.53 4.92 -12.41
C ASN A 5 15.38 5.31 -11.47
N PRO A 6 14.16 4.88 -11.77
CA PRO A 6 13.09 5.05 -10.79
C PRO A 6 13.39 4.22 -9.54
N THR A 7 12.92 4.70 -8.41
CA THR A 7 13.12 4.03 -7.12
C THR A 7 11.99 3.04 -6.86
N PRO A 8 12.30 1.76 -6.60
CA PRO A 8 11.26 0.77 -6.33
C PRO A 8 10.71 0.89 -4.92
N THR A 9 9.39 0.76 -4.81
CA THR A 9 8.65 0.75 -3.55
C THR A 9 7.68 -0.43 -3.52
N VAL A 10 7.14 -0.73 -2.35
CA VAL A 10 6.02 -1.64 -2.17
C VAL A 10 4.89 -0.92 -1.47
N ASP A 11 3.66 -1.26 -1.82
CA ASP A 11 2.47 -0.86 -1.09
C ASP A 11 1.63 -2.10 -0.82
N ILE A 12 1.06 -2.21 0.37
CA ILE A 12 0.39 -3.42 0.80
C ILE A 12 -1.06 -3.11 1.15
N ILE A 13 -2.00 -3.63 0.37
CA ILE A 13 -3.41 -3.58 0.67
C ILE A 13 -3.71 -4.74 1.63
N ILE A 14 -3.89 -4.41 2.90
CA ILE A 14 -4.06 -5.40 3.96
C ILE A 14 -5.54 -5.56 4.28
N GLU A 15 -6.08 -6.74 4.04
CA GLU A 15 -7.46 -7.10 4.37
C GLU A 15 -7.49 -7.77 5.75
N LEU A 16 -8.32 -7.28 6.65
CA LEU A 16 -8.49 -7.88 7.98
C LEU A 16 -9.54 -8.98 7.93
N LEU A 17 -9.11 -10.21 8.22
CA LEU A 17 -9.98 -11.39 8.14
C LEU A 17 -10.88 -11.57 9.35
N ASP A 18 -10.52 -11.00 10.49
CA ASP A 18 -11.26 -11.10 11.75
C ASP A 18 -12.29 -9.98 11.94
N GLN A 19 -12.57 -9.23 10.88
CA GLN A 19 -13.61 -8.19 10.87
C GLN A 19 -14.60 -8.39 9.72
N PRO A 20 -15.87 -7.97 9.89
CA PRO A 20 -16.87 -8.12 8.84
C PRO A 20 -16.46 -7.41 7.56
N HIS A 21 -16.76 -8.03 6.41
CA HIS A 21 -16.54 -7.48 5.07
C HIS A 21 -15.07 -7.25 4.68
N ARG A 22 -14.13 -7.83 5.41
CA ARG A 22 -12.67 -7.71 5.14
C ARG A 22 -12.27 -6.27 4.82
N PRO A 23 -12.34 -5.36 5.82
CA PRO A 23 -11.93 -3.98 5.62
C PRO A 23 -10.42 -3.90 5.44
N ILE A 24 -9.96 -2.78 4.88
CA ILE A 24 -8.55 -2.53 4.65
C ILE A 24 -7.99 -1.51 5.63
N ILE A 25 -6.67 -1.50 5.75
CA ILE A 25 -5.94 -0.60 6.64
C ILE A 25 -5.31 0.51 5.82
N LEU A 26 -5.53 1.76 6.25
CA LEU A 26 -4.81 2.91 5.73
C LEU A 26 -4.09 3.63 6.88
N ILE A 27 -3.02 4.32 6.54
CA ILE A 27 -2.27 5.16 7.47
C ILE A 27 -2.45 6.64 7.11
N GLU A 28 -2.36 7.50 8.12
CA GLU A 28 -2.19 8.92 7.92
C GLU A 28 -0.70 9.23 8.01
N ARG A 29 -0.15 9.91 7.01
CA ARG A 29 1.30 10.13 6.91
C ARG A 29 1.76 11.25 7.83
N LYS A 30 2.90 11.04 8.51
CA LYS A 30 3.59 12.07 9.32
C LYS A 30 4.34 13.07 8.47
N ASN A 31 4.83 12.63 7.30
CA ASN A 31 5.72 13.39 6.44
C ASN A 31 5.04 13.71 5.10
N PRO A 32 5.46 14.79 4.40
CA PRO A 32 4.88 15.09 3.09
C PRO A 32 5.07 13.96 2.07
N PRO A 33 4.11 13.70 1.21
CA PRO A 33 2.78 14.32 1.17
C PRO A 33 1.92 13.88 2.35
N TYR A 34 1.10 14.82 2.87
CA TYR A 34 0.21 14.53 4.00
C TYR A 34 -1.12 14.00 3.52
N GLY A 35 -1.71 13.11 4.30
CA GLY A 35 -3.01 12.51 4.04
C GLY A 35 -2.98 11.00 4.26
N TRP A 36 -4.05 10.35 3.83
CA TRP A 36 -4.19 8.89 3.94
C TRP A 36 -3.43 8.18 2.83
N ALA A 37 -2.85 7.05 3.16
CA ALA A 37 -2.07 6.25 2.23
C ALA A 37 -2.19 4.76 2.54
N ILE A 38 -1.98 3.95 1.51
CA ILE A 38 -1.75 2.51 1.67
C ILE A 38 -0.41 2.33 2.39
N PRO A 39 -0.29 1.45 3.40
CA PRO A 39 1.00 1.18 4.02
C PRO A 39 2.02 0.69 3.00
N GLY A 40 3.24 1.18 3.11
CA GLY A 40 4.31 0.80 2.18
C GLY A 40 5.54 1.67 2.35
N GLY A 41 6.54 1.42 1.52
CA GLY A 41 7.78 2.18 1.56
C GLY A 41 8.81 1.66 0.57
N PHE A 42 10.02 2.17 0.69
CA PHE A 42 11.12 1.82 -0.20
C PHE A 42 11.61 0.41 0.03
N ILE A 43 11.99 -0.26 -1.06
CA ILE A 43 12.66 -1.56 -1.00
C ILE A 43 14.12 -1.30 -0.68
N ASP A 44 14.65 -2.00 0.33
CA ASP A 44 16.07 -1.89 0.67
C ASP A 44 16.91 -2.73 -0.30
N TYR A 45 18.12 -2.25 -0.58
CA TYR A 45 19.04 -2.99 -1.43
C TYR A 45 19.28 -4.39 -0.87
N GLY A 46 19.13 -5.38 -1.73
CA GLY A 46 19.34 -6.78 -1.34
C GLY A 46 18.10 -7.49 -0.80
N GLU A 47 16.96 -6.79 -0.67
CA GLU A 47 15.75 -7.42 -0.19
C GLU A 47 14.79 -7.73 -1.36
N THR A 48 14.06 -8.85 -1.25
CA THR A 48 13.01 -9.17 -2.22
C THR A 48 11.80 -8.27 -2.02
N VAL A 49 10.93 -8.16 -3.03
CA VAL A 49 9.70 -7.38 -2.88
C VAL A 49 8.80 -7.97 -1.79
N GLU A 50 8.78 -9.29 -1.63
CA GLU A 50 7.98 -9.95 -0.59
C GLU A 50 8.51 -9.62 0.80
N THR A 51 9.83 -9.65 0.99
CA THR A 51 10.47 -9.29 2.25
C THR A 51 10.19 -7.82 2.59
N ALA A 52 10.31 -6.93 1.61
CA ALA A 52 10.02 -5.51 1.79
C ALA A 52 8.57 -5.30 2.22
N ALA A 53 7.63 -5.98 1.57
CA ALA A 53 6.21 -5.85 1.88
C ALA A 53 5.91 -6.28 3.33
N ARG A 54 6.44 -7.42 3.77
CA ARG A 54 6.25 -7.89 5.16
C ARG A 54 6.91 -6.95 6.17
N ARG A 55 8.09 -6.46 5.86
CA ARG A 55 8.83 -5.54 6.74
C ARG A 55 8.07 -4.22 6.90
N GLU A 56 7.63 -3.63 5.79
CA GLU A 56 6.89 -2.36 5.83
C GLU A 56 5.58 -2.49 6.60
N ALA A 57 4.84 -3.59 6.41
CA ALA A 57 3.62 -3.83 7.18
C ALA A 57 3.89 -3.89 8.68
N MET A 58 4.97 -4.59 9.08
CA MET A 58 5.35 -4.67 10.49
C MET A 58 5.78 -3.31 11.04
N GLU A 59 6.60 -2.57 10.29
CA GLU A 59 7.12 -1.26 10.72
C GLU A 59 6.03 -0.20 10.85
N GLU A 60 5.07 -0.16 9.92
CA GLU A 60 4.08 0.91 9.90
C GLU A 60 2.81 0.61 10.67
N VAL A 61 2.32 -0.64 10.61
CA VAL A 61 1.02 -0.99 11.23
C VAL A 61 1.09 -2.12 12.25
N ASN A 62 2.28 -2.64 12.52
CA ASN A 62 2.55 -3.66 13.55
C ASN A 62 1.77 -4.96 13.33
N LEU A 63 1.66 -5.40 12.09
CA LEU A 63 0.99 -6.66 11.76
C LEU A 63 1.90 -7.58 10.96
N VAL A 64 1.81 -8.87 11.28
CA VAL A 64 2.34 -9.93 10.44
C VAL A 64 1.30 -10.22 9.37
N VAL A 65 1.68 -10.07 8.12
CA VAL A 65 0.76 -10.26 7.00
C VAL A 65 1.07 -11.52 6.22
N ASP A 66 0.03 -12.14 5.66
CA ASP A 66 0.15 -13.19 4.66
C ASP A 66 -0.03 -12.55 3.29
N LEU A 67 1.01 -12.59 2.46
CA LEU A 67 0.94 -12.06 1.10
C LEU A 67 0.12 -13.01 0.24
N VAL A 68 -0.97 -12.50 -0.34
CA VAL A 68 -1.86 -13.31 -1.16
C VAL A 68 -1.39 -13.30 -2.61
N GLU A 69 -1.12 -12.10 -3.13
CA GLU A 69 -0.71 -11.96 -4.54
C GLU A 69 -0.07 -10.61 -4.80
N GLN A 70 0.75 -10.55 -5.83
CA GLN A 70 1.17 -9.29 -6.45
C GLN A 70 0.01 -8.80 -7.31
N PHE A 71 -0.51 -7.63 -6.98
CA PHE A 71 -1.70 -7.11 -7.66
C PHE A 71 -1.36 -6.46 -9.00
N TYR A 72 -0.50 -5.45 -8.95
CA TYR A 72 -0.09 -4.70 -10.14
C TYR A 72 1.13 -3.84 -9.82
N VAL A 73 1.81 -3.33 -10.87
CA VAL A 73 2.91 -2.37 -10.71
C VAL A 73 2.47 -1.01 -11.25
N TYR A 74 2.55 0.02 -10.41
CA TYR A 74 2.20 1.40 -10.77
C TYR A 74 3.49 2.20 -10.93
N SER A 75 3.69 2.77 -12.11
CA SER A 75 4.99 3.34 -12.49
C SER A 75 4.92 4.68 -13.21
N ASP A 76 3.78 5.36 -13.18
CA ASP A 76 3.68 6.68 -13.80
C ASP A 76 4.72 7.62 -13.18
N PRO A 77 5.54 8.33 -13.99
CA PRO A 77 6.56 9.24 -13.44
C PRO A 77 6.02 10.33 -12.52
N ASN A 78 4.75 10.67 -12.62
CA ASN A 78 4.12 11.72 -11.83
C ASN A 78 3.34 11.19 -10.63
N ARG A 79 3.38 9.87 -10.37
CA ARG A 79 2.61 9.27 -9.28
C ARG A 79 3.06 9.71 -7.87
N ASP A 80 4.31 10.11 -7.74
CA ASP A 80 4.92 10.51 -6.47
C ASP A 80 5.55 11.89 -6.64
N PRO A 81 5.13 12.91 -5.89
CA PRO A 81 5.67 14.27 -6.05
C PRO A 81 7.14 14.41 -5.64
N ARG A 82 7.70 13.46 -4.91
CA ARG A 82 9.08 13.53 -4.42
C ARG A 82 10.08 13.09 -5.49
N GLN A 83 9.76 12.05 -6.27
CA GLN A 83 10.62 11.48 -7.30
C GLN A 83 9.86 10.42 -8.08
N HIS A 84 10.46 9.95 -9.19
CA HIS A 84 9.87 8.83 -9.92
C HIS A 84 10.03 7.54 -9.13
N THR A 85 8.93 7.04 -8.59
CA THR A 85 8.87 5.74 -7.93
C THR A 85 8.06 4.77 -8.77
N LEU A 86 8.37 3.49 -8.65
CA LEU A 86 7.46 2.45 -9.12
C LEU A 86 7.05 1.61 -7.92
N SER A 87 5.76 1.34 -7.81
CA SER A 87 5.22 0.59 -6.68
C SER A 87 4.77 -0.78 -7.11
N ILE A 88 5.33 -1.79 -6.46
CA ILE A 88 4.83 -3.16 -6.54
C ILE A 88 3.75 -3.29 -5.46
N VAL A 89 2.50 -3.42 -5.87
CA VAL A 89 1.36 -3.48 -4.94
C VAL A 89 1.02 -4.93 -4.65
N PHE A 90 0.95 -5.25 -3.35
CA PHE A 90 0.50 -6.56 -2.86
C PHE A 90 -0.90 -6.47 -2.27
N ILE A 91 -1.66 -7.54 -2.44
CA ILE A 91 -2.83 -7.80 -1.62
C ILE A 91 -2.40 -8.81 -0.56
N ALA A 92 -2.69 -8.50 0.69
CA ALA A 92 -2.32 -9.32 1.84
C ALA A 92 -3.49 -9.46 2.79
N THR A 93 -3.42 -10.45 3.66
CA THR A 93 -4.40 -10.65 4.73
C THR A 93 -3.69 -10.63 6.08
N ALA A 94 -4.43 -10.24 7.11
CA ALA A 94 -3.95 -10.26 8.49
C ALA A 94 -5.13 -10.40 9.45
N THR A 95 -4.78 -10.73 10.69
CA THR A 95 -5.70 -10.67 11.83
C THR A 95 -5.06 -9.83 12.92
N GLY A 96 -5.85 -9.32 13.83
CA GLY A 96 -5.36 -8.54 14.95
C GLY A 96 -5.62 -7.05 14.80
N GLU A 97 -5.11 -6.29 15.74
CA GLU A 97 -5.36 -4.85 15.83
C GLU A 97 -4.13 -4.08 15.36
N PRO A 98 -4.25 -3.27 14.30
CA PRO A 98 -3.13 -2.49 13.81
C PRO A 98 -2.78 -1.36 14.77
N LYS A 99 -1.49 -0.98 14.80
CA LYS A 99 -0.99 0.16 15.57
C LYS A 99 -0.10 1.01 14.68
N ALA A 100 -0.30 2.32 14.74
CA ALA A 100 0.55 3.26 13.99
C ALA A 100 1.96 3.29 14.58
N LEU A 101 2.96 3.02 13.75
CA LEU A 101 4.37 3.04 14.08
C LEU A 101 5.13 3.83 12.99
N ASP A 102 6.38 4.17 13.27
CA ASP A 102 7.31 4.84 12.32
C ASP A 102 6.67 6.05 11.64
N ASP A 103 6.55 6.02 10.31
CA ASP A 103 6.05 7.13 9.50
C ASP A 103 4.52 7.25 9.52
N ALA A 104 3.83 6.34 10.17
CA ALA A 104 2.38 6.42 10.33
C ALA A 104 2.04 7.25 11.57
N LYS A 105 1.34 8.36 11.37
CA LYS A 105 0.81 9.19 12.45
C LYS A 105 -0.41 8.53 13.10
N THR A 106 -1.26 7.96 12.28
CA THR A 106 -2.51 7.32 12.66
C THR A 106 -2.74 6.12 11.77
N VAL A 107 -3.37 5.08 12.29
CA VAL A 107 -3.85 3.95 11.50
C VAL A 107 -5.36 3.87 11.64
N LYS A 108 -6.06 3.55 10.56
CA LYS A 108 -7.50 3.39 10.59
C LYS A 108 -7.93 2.26 9.65
N ILE A 109 -9.02 1.61 10.05
CA ILE A 109 -9.64 0.50 9.31
C ILE A 109 -10.82 1.06 8.51
N PHE A 110 -10.85 0.77 7.21
CA PHE A 110 -11.89 1.25 6.31
C PHE A 110 -12.56 0.09 5.59
N PRO A 111 -13.88 -0.07 5.70
CA PRO A 111 -14.59 -0.91 4.75
C PRO A 111 -14.50 -0.30 3.35
N MET A 112 -14.68 -1.12 2.31
CA MET A 112 -14.49 -0.66 0.92
C MET A 112 -15.32 0.57 0.55
N TRP A 113 -16.53 0.67 1.11
CA TRP A 113 -17.44 1.80 0.80
C TRP A 113 -17.15 3.07 1.59
N GLU A 114 -16.17 3.05 2.50
CA GLU A 114 -15.78 4.21 3.32
C GLU A 114 -14.36 4.68 3.05
N ILE A 115 -13.72 4.20 1.99
CA ILE A 115 -12.37 4.63 1.64
C ILE A 115 -12.38 6.13 1.36
N PRO A 116 -11.49 6.91 2.02
CA PRO A 116 -11.48 8.36 1.83
C PRO A 116 -11.01 8.76 0.42
N SER A 117 -11.36 9.97 0.01
CA SER A 117 -11.01 10.48 -1.32
C SER A 117 -9.68 11.25 -1.36
N ASN A 118 -9.15 11.65 -0.20
CA ASN A 118 -7.92 12.45 -0.11
C ASN A 118 -6.70 11.58 0.12
N LEU A 119 -6.42 10.70 -0.83
CA LEU A 119 -5.29 9.78 -0.74
C LEU A 119 -4.03 10.39 -1.33
N CYS A 120 -2.89 10.01 -0.74
CA CYS A 120 -1.57 10.44 -1.22
C CYS A 120 -1.18 9.68 -2.48
N PHE A 121 -0.24 10.24 -3.23
CA PHE A 121 0.31 9.62 -4.44
C PHE A 121 -0.81 9.31 -5.45
N ASP A 122 -0.75 8.17 -6.10
CA ASP A 122 -1.81 7.64 -6.94
C ASP A 122 -2.65 6.56 -6.23
N HIS A 123 -2.69 6.60 -4.88
CA HIS A 123 -3.35 5.56 -4.10
C HIS A 123 -4.86 5.52 -4.31
N ASP A 124 -5.49 6.63 -4.71
CA ASP A 124 -6.89 6.63 -5.13
C ASP A 124 -7.11 5.75 -6.36
N LYS A 125 -6.22 5.82 -7.35
CA LYS A 125 -6.24 4.95 -8.53
C LYS A 125 -6.02 3.48 -8.14
N ILE A 126 -5.02 3.23 -7.30
CA ILE A 126 -4.71 1.87 -6.84
C ILE A 126 -5.93 1.25 -6.15
N LEU A 127 -6.55 1.96 -5.22
CA LEU A 127 -7.69 1.44 -4.47
C LEU A 127 -8.96 1.33 -5.33
N LYS A 128 -9.12 2.20 -6.32
CA LYS A 128 -10.20 2.08 -7.29
C LYS A 128 -10.05 0.79 -8.11
N ASP A 129 -8.85 0.53 -8.60
CA ASP A 129 -8.52 -0.70 -9.32
C ASP A 129 -8.70 -1.94 -8.43
N TYR A 130 -8.29 -1.85 -7.16
CA TYR A 130 -8.45 -2.92 -6.18
C TYR A 130 -9.93 -3.22 -5.91
N CYS A 131 -10.76 -2.20 -5.69
CA CYS A 131 -12.20 -2.39 -5.47
C CYS A 131 -12.86 -3.05 -6.67
N TYR A 132 -12.48 -2.64 -7.87
CA TYR A 132 -12.99 -3.24 -9.10
C TYR A 132 -12.59 -4.72 -9.21
N TYR A 133 -11.32 -5.01 -8.93
CA TYR A 133 -10.83 -6.39 -8.90
C TYR A 133 -11.55 -7.24 -7.86
N ARG A 134 -11.73 -6.71 -6.65
CA ARG A 134 -12.41 -7.42 -5.57
C ARG A 134 -13.87 -7.71 -5.89
N ASN A 135 -14.56 -6.78 -6.56
CA ASN A 135 -15.97 -6.94 -6.93
C ASN A 135 -16.19 -7.81 -8.16
N TYR A 136 -15.30 -7.75 -9.13
CA TYR A 136 -15.51 -8.36 -10.44
C TYR A 136 -14.44 -9.36 -10.88
N GLY A 137 -13.35 -9.50 -10.12
CA GLY A 137 -12.25 -10.39 -10.47
C GLY A 137 -11.43 -9.93 -11.69
N ILE A 138 -11.52 -8.65 -12.04
CA ILE A 138 -10.85 -8.11 -13.24
C ILE A 138 -9.68 -7.24 -12.77
N ARG A 139 -8.47 -7.61 -13.19
CA ARG A 139 -7.25 -6.86 -12.89
C ARG A 139 -7.11 -5.63 -13.80
N PRO A 140 -6.31 -4.62 -13.39
CA PRO A 140 -5.94 -3.52 -14.28
C PRO A 140 -5.34 -4.05 -15.58
N ARG A 141 -5.59 -3.34 -16.67
CA ARG A 141 -5.08 -3.70 -18.00
C ARG A 141 -3.95 -2.77 -18.41
N LEU A 142 -3.06 -3.33 -19.22
CA LEU A 142 -1.97 -2.57 -19.81
C LEU A 142 -2.49 -1.49 -20.77
#